data_3cda0051c4ae15fba3439c97a2ba9ff8
#
_entry.id   3cda0051c4ae15fba3439c97a2ba9ff8
#
_cell.length_a   1.000
_cell.length_b   1.000
_cell.length_c   1.000
_cell.angle_alpha   90.00
_cell.angle_beta   90.00
_cell.angle_gamma   90.00
#
_symmetry.space_group_name_H-M   'P 1'
#
loop_
_entity.id
_entity.type
_entity.pdbx_description
1 polymer ?
#
loop_
_entity_poly.entity_id
_entity_poly.type
_entity_poly.pdbx_seq_one_letter_code
_entity_poly.pdbx_strand_id
1 'polypeptide(L)'
;MKNPVLLATLSMIGTIIGAGIFGLPYVFSQAGVPVGLLYCLVLGGAAVMIHWLYAKVAEATPGKHRLVGYANKHLGRVAAEVASVTNPLGLLGSLLAYLILGGAFLSVLFGGSAVMWGLVFFVVMSLILWLPFRRMESLEGWFTWLLIAAAIIVVAQVAPYIQIKNLATVNTAKWFLPYGVVFFSFGGLSVVPDIVESLKKNMKAVALVIIVGTVFSVVISAVFGSVIAG
;
A
#
# COMPACT_ATOMS: atom_id res chain seq x y z
N MET A 1 -11.32 -14.86 12.59
CA MET A 1 -10.32 -15.68 11.86
C MET A 1 -9.25 -16.11 12.87
N LYS A 2 -8.97 -17.45 12.97
CA LYS A 2 -8.09 -17.99 14.04
C LYS A 2 -6.61 -18.19 13.59
N ASN A 3 -6.32 -18.02 12.30
CA ASN A 3 -4.97 -18.26 11.77
C ASN A 3 -4.14 -16.95 11.77
N PRO A 4 -3.12 -16.84 12.64
CA PRO A 4 -2.32 -15.61 12.77
C PRO A 4 -1.52 -15.28 11.50
N VAL A 5 -1.10 -16.29 10.73
CA VAL A 5 -0.37 -16.09 9.47
C VAL A 5 -1.29 -15.46 8.43
N LEU A 6 -2.54 -15.92 8.34
CA LEU A 6 -3.51 -15.36 7.39
C LEU A 6 -3.85 -13.90 7.74
N LEU A 7 -4.08 -13.61 9.04
CA LEU A 7 -4.32 -12.23 9.48
C LEU A 7 -3.14 -11.32 9.16
N ALA A 8 -1.92 -11.74 9.49
CA ALA A 8 -0.71 -10.98 9.19
C ALA A 8 -0.53 -10.78 7.67
N THR A 9 -0.87 -11.78 6.84
CA THR A 9 -0.82 -11.65 5.38
C THR A 9 -1.84 -10.62 4.87
N LEU A 10 -3.06 -10.64 5.41
CA LEU A 10 -4.10 -9.66 5.05
C LEU A 10 -3.72 -8.24 5.49
N SER A 11 -3.15 -8.07 6.69
CA SER A 11 -2.61 -6.77 7.12
C SER A 11 -1.50 -6.27 6.20
N MET A 12 -0.59 -7.16 5.77
CA MET A 12 0.46 -6.81 4.80
C MET A 12 -0.14 -6.36 3.47
N ILE A 13 -1.09 -7.13 2.91
CA ILE A 13 -1.79 -6.82 1.66
C ILE A 13 -2.57 -5.50 1.80
N GLY A 14 -3.37 -5.34 2.85
CA GLY A 14 -4.18 -4.15 3.08
C GLY A 14 -3.36 -2.88 3.27
N THR A 15 -2.17 -3.00 3.89
CA THR A 15 -1.24 -1.87 4.05
C THR A 15 -0.61 -1.48 2.71
N ILE A 16 -0.22 -2.44 1.88
CA ILE A 16 0.40 -2.19 0.57
C ILE A 16 -0.63 -1.71 -0.45
N ILE A 17 -1.78 -2.42 -0.57
CA ILE A 17 -2.85 -2.03 -1.51
C ILE A 17 -3.66 -0.89 -0.88
N GLY A 18 -3.08 0.31 -0.89
CA GLY A 18 -3.71 1.54 -0.40
C GLY A 18 -4.17 2.45 -1.54
N ALA A 19 -4.20 3.76 -1.28
CA ALA A 19 -4.55 4.77 -2.28
C ALA A 19 -3.65 4.75 -3.53
N GLY A 20 -2.43 4.24 -3.41
CA GLY A 20 -1.46 4.18 -4.50
C GLY A 20 -1.93 3.39 -5.72
N ILE A 21 -2.75 2.33 -5.54
CA ILE A 21 -3.25 1.51 -6.65
C ILE A 21 -4.04 2.34 -7.68
N PHE A 22 -4.79 3.35 -7.22
CA PHE A 22 -5.63 4.19 -8.08
C PHE A 22 -4.83 5.15 -8.97
N GLY A 23 -3.57 5.41 -8.63
CA GLY A 23 -2.67 6.22 -9.45
C GLY A 23 -2.00 5.43 -10.58
N LEU A 24 -1.93 4.08 -10.46
CA LEU A 24 -1.21 3.23 -11.42
C LEU A 24 -1.78 3.30 -12.84
N PRO A 25 -3.12 3.22 -13.06
CA PRO A 25 -3.67 3.33 -14.40
C PRO A 25 -3.26 4.60 -15.13
N TYR A 26 -3.28 5.73 -14.43
CA TYR A 26 -2.87 7.01 -14.99
C TYR A 26 -1.41 7.00 -15.44
N VAL A 27 -0.48 6.58 -14.56
CA VAL A 27 0.94 6.60 -14.93
C VAL A 27 1.28 5.55 -15.98
N PHE A 28 0.56 4.42 -16.02
CA PHE A 28 0.71 3.40 -17.07
C PHE A 28 0.20 3.90 -18.41
N SER A 29 -0.96 4.59 -18.47
CA SER A 29 -1.46 5.18 -19.70
C SER A 29 -0.54 6.29 -20.24
N GLN A 30 0.15 7.01 -19.38
CA GLN A 30 1.05 8.10 -19.75
C GLN A 30 2.44 7.64 -20.20
N ALA A 31 3.04 6.70 -19.50
CA ALA A 31 4.40 6.20 -19.77
C ALA A 31 4.41 4.95 -20.65
N GLY A 32 3.28 4.25 -20.71
CA GLY A 32 3.12 2.96 -21.35
C GLY A 32 3.10 1.80 -20.33
N VAL A 33 2.25 0.82 -20.59
CA VAL A 33 2.09 -0.36 -19.73
C VAL A 33 3.41 -1.13 -19.55
N PRO A 34 4.25 -1.36 -20.58
CA PRO A 34 5.52 -2.04 -20.40
C PRO A 34 6.46 -1.33 -19.42
N VAL A 35 6.47 0.01 -19.42
CA VAL A 35 7.28 0.81 -18.48
C VAL A 35 6.73 0.66 -17.08
N GLY A 36 5.41 0.75 -16.90
CA GLY A 36 4.77 0.54 -15.61
C GLY A 36 5.05 -0.84 -15.02
N LEU A 37 4.95 -1.90 -15.84
CA LEU A 37 5.26 -3.27 -15.45
C LEU A 37 6.74 -3.45 -15.05
N LEU A 38 7.66 -2.82 -15.78
CA LEU A 38 9.07 -2.84 -15.41
C LEU A 38 9.29 -2.21 -14.03
N TYR A 39 8.65 -1.06 -13.77
CA TYR A 39 8.71 -0.44 -12.44
C TYR A 39 8.09 -1.32 -11.36
N CYS A 40 6.95 -1.98 -11.63
CA CYS A 40 6.34 -2.94 -10.69
C CYS A 40 7.30 -4.09 -10.38
N LEU A 41 7.99 -4.63 -11.36
CA LEU A 41 8.96 -5.72 -11.18
C LEU A 41 10.16 -5.27 -10.33
N VAL A 42 10.79 -4.16 -10.70
CA VAL A 42 12.01 -3.67 -10.05
C VAL A 42 11.71 -3.16 -8.64
N LEU A 43 10.73 -2.28 -8.50
CA LEU A 43 10.38 -1.70 -7.20
C LEU A 43 9.63 -2.70 -6.30
N GLY A 44 8.87 -3.62 -6.88
CA GLY A 44 8.24 -4.73 -6.14
C GLY A 44 9.28 -5.67 -5.55
N GLY A 45 10.31 -6.05 -6.33
CA GLY A 45 11.45 -6.81 -5.83
C GLY A 45 12.22 -6.08 -4.72
N ALA A 46 12.47 -4.78 -4.91
CA ALA A 46 13.07 -3.93 -3.89
C ALA A 46 12.21 -3.85 -2.62
N ALA A 47 10.88 -3.73 -2.75
CA ALA A 47 9.96 -3.70 -1.62
C ALA A 47 10.02 -4.99 -0.81
N VAL A 48 10.00 -6.17 -1.45
CA VAL A 48 10.16 -7.46 -0.76
C VAL A 48 11.46 -7.48 0.05
N MET A 49 12.57 -7.06 -0.57
CA MET A 49 13.88 -7.02 0.08
C MET A 49 13.90 -6.06 1.27
N ILE A 50 13.39 -4.84 1.11
CA ILE A 50 13.35 -3.83 2.17
C ILE A 50 12.45 -4.29 3.33
N HIS A 51 11.27 -4.83 3.05
CA HIS A 51 10.37 -5.37 4.09
C HIS A 51 11.04 -6.49 4.87
N TRP A 52 11.74 -7.40 4.17
CA TRP A 52 12.47 -8.49 4.80
C TRP A 52 13.64 -8.00 5.66
N LEU A 53 14.45 -7.08 5.17
CA LEU A 53 15.56 -6.49 5.93
C LEU A 53 15.04 -5.76 7.17
N TYR A 54 13.94 -5.03 7.04
CA TYR A 54 13.31 -4.36 8.17
C TYR A 54 12.76 -5.34 9.21
N ALA A 55 12.19 -6.47 8.78
CA ALA A 55 11.77 -7.54 9.68
C ALA A 55 12.96 -8.14 10.45
N LYS A 56 14.13 -8.28 9.82
CA LYS A 56 15.37 -8.72 10.47
C LYS A 56 15.83 -7.72 11.55
N VAL A 57 15.75 -6.43 11.28
CA VAL A 57 16.03 -5.38 12.28
C VAL A 57 15.05 -5.49 13.46
N ALA A 58 13.75 -5.69 13.18
CA ALA A 58 12.73 -5.85 14.21
C ALA A 58 12.92 -7.12 15.05
N GLU A 59 13.33 -8.23 14.42
CA GLU A 59 13.66 -9.48 15.13
C GLU A 59 14.83 -9.30 16.09
N ALA A 60 15.92 -8.68 15.61
CA ALA A 60 17.16 -8.53 16.34
C ALA A 60 17.07 -7.50 17.48
N THR A 61 16.08 -6.61 17.45
CA THR A 61 15.97 -5.53 18.41
C THR A 61 15.07 -5.93 19.59
N PRO A 62 15.56 -5.93 20.83
CA PRO A 62 14.72 -6.16 22.00
C PRO A 62 13.72 -5.02 22.22
N GLY A 63 12.48 -5.38 22.61
CA GLY A 63 11.40 -4.43 22.90
C GLY A 63 10.58 -4.05 21.65
N LYS A 64 9.50 -3.28 21.91
CA LYS A 64 8.60 -2.80 20.85
C LYS A 64 9.06 -1.44 20.36
N HIS A 65 9.45 -1.37 19.11
CA HIS A 65 9.89 -0.12 18.48
C HIS A 65 9.15 0.11 17.17
N ARG A 66 9.14 1.36 16.73
CA ARG A 66 8.74 1.80 15.40
C ARG A 66 9.98 2.36 14.69
N LEU A 67 9.84 2.83 13.44
CA LEU A 67 10.95 3.27 12.61
C LEU A 67 11.93 4.20 13.33
N VAL A 68 11.44 5.22 14.03
CA VAL A 68 12.27 6.18 14.80
C VAL A 68 13.07 5.48 15.89
N GLY A 69 12.44 4.53 16.62
CA GLY A 69 13.11 3.78 17.67
C GLY A 69 14.21 2.86 17.15
N TYR A 70 13.97 2.19 16.01
CA TYR A 70 15.00 1.38 15.34
C TYR A 70 16.14 2.26 14.81
N ALA A 71 15.82 3.40 14.18
CA ALA A 71 16.81 4.36 13.72
C ALA A 71 17.71 4.83 14.86
N ASN A 72 17.12 5.18 16.01
CA ASN A 72 17.90 5.60 17.18
C ASN A 72 18.85 4.51 17.70
N LYS A 73 18.37 3.25 17.78
CA LYS A 73 19.15 2.14 18.31
C LYS A 73 20.30 1.70 17.41
N HIS A 74 20.11 1.72 16.10
CA HIS A 74 21.06 1.16 15.15
C HIS A 74 21.88 2.21 14.39
N LEU A 75 21.35 3.42 14.20
CA LEU A 75 21.97 4.48 13.42
C LEU A 75 22.28 5.75 14.22
N GLY A 76 21.81 5.78 15.49
CA GLY A 76 22.05 6.89 16.39
C GLY A 76 21.06 8.05 16.29
N ARG A 77 21.32 9.11 17.07
CA ARG A 77 20.41 10.22 17.29
C ARG A 77 20.03 10.99 16.02
N VAL A 78 21.01 11.28 15.16
CA VAL A 78 20.77 12.06 13.91
C VAL A 78 19.78 11.33 13.00
N ALA A 79 19.96 10.02 12.79
CA ALA A 79 19.04 9.22 12.00
C ALA A 79 17.63 9.17 12.61
N ALA A 80 17.54 9.12 13.95
CA ALA A 80 16.25 9.17 14.65
C ALA A 80 15.56 10.53 14.47
N GLU A 81 16.30 11.63 14.53
CA GLU A 81 15.74 12.98 14.30
C GLU A 81 15.22 13.12 12.86
N VAL A 82 15.98 12.68 11.86
CA VAL A 82 15.51 12.64 10.46
C VAL A 82 14.27 11.78 10.33
N ALA A 83 14.26 10.56 10.88
CA ALA A 83 13.12 9.67 10.82
C ALA A 83 11.88 10.24 11.56
N SER A 84 12.08 11.00 12.64
CA SER A 84 11.00 11.62 13.41
C SER A 84 10.28 12.74 12.65
N VAL A 85 10.91 13.33 11.65
CA VAL A 85 10.33 14.34 10.76
C VAL A 85 9.77 13.68 9.49
N THR A 86 10.56 12.86 8.82
CA THR A 86 10.19 12.29 7.51
C THR A 86 9.05 11.29 7.60
N ASN A 87 9.02 10.45 8.65
CA ASN A 87 7.96 9.46 8.80
C ASN A 87 6.56 10.06 9.02
N PRO A 88 6.34 11.03 9.94
CA PRO A 88 5.05 11.71 10.04
C PRO A 88 4.67 12.47 8.77
N LEU A 89 5.59 13.12 8.08
CA LEU A 89 5.31 13.80 6.82
C LEU A 89 4.80 12.83 5.75
N GLY A 90 5.43 11.65 5.63
CA GLY A 90 4.96 10.59 4.73
C GLY A 90 3.55 10.08 5.09
N LEU A 91 3.27 9.88 6.38
CA LEU A 91 1.95 9.46 6.85
C LEU A 91 0.88 10.55 6.59
N LEU A 92 1.19 11.82 6.85
CA LEU A 92 0.29 12.94 6.54
C LEU A 92 0.01 13.06 5.04
N GLY A 93 1.04 12.87 4.20
CA GLY A 93 0.88 12.81 2.74
C GLY A 93 -0.05 11.68 2.30
N SER A 94 0.09 10.50 2.91
CA SER A 94 -0.81 9.36 2.66
C SER A 94 -2.25 9.65 3.09
N LEU A 95 -2.45 10.23 4.28
CA LEU A 95 -3.77 10.63 4.76
C LEU A 95 -4.43 11.64 3.82
N LEU A 96 -3.68 12.63 3.35
CA LEU A 96 -4.17 13.62 2.39
C LEU A 96 -4.60 12.96 1.07
N ALA A 97 -3.82 12.00 0.56
CA ALA A 97 -4.19 11.23 -0.63
C ALA A 97 -5.50 10.46 -0.43
N TYR A 98 -5.69 9.81 0.73
CA TYR A 98 -6.95 9.12 1.06
C TYR A 98 -8.13 10.09 1.15
N LEU A 99 -7.97 11.29 1.72
CA LEU A 99 -9.03 12.28 1.81
C LEU A 99 -9.45 12.79 0.43
N ILE A 100 -8.47 13.08 -0.43
CA ILE A 100 -8.73 13.55 -1.80
C ILE A 100 -9.46 12.47 -2.60
N LEU A 101 -8.96 11.24 -2.60
CA LEU A 101 -9.57 10.13 -3.32
C LEU A 101 -10.94 9.75 -2.76
N GLY A 102 -11.07 9.68 -1.43
CA GLY A 102 -12.35 9.41 -0.77
C GLY A 102 -13.41 10.45 -1.11
N GLY A 103 -13.04 11.73 -1.06
CA GLY A 103 -13.92 12.83 -1.47
C GLY A 103 -14.32 12.75 -2.95
N ALA A 104 -13.37 12.45 -3.84
CA ALA A 104 -13.62 12.28 -5.26
C ALA A 104 -14.59 11.11 -5.53
N PHE A 105 -14.36 9.94 -4.93
CA PHE A 105 -15.25 8.78 -5.10
C PHE A 105 -16.66 9.04 -4.57
N LEU A 106 -16.79 9.63 -3.39
CA LEU A 106 -18.09 9.94 -2.83
C LEU A 106 -18.84 10.99 -3.66
N SER A 107 -18.13 11.98 -4.22
CA SER A 107 -18.75 12.96 -5.12
C SER A 107 -19.27 12.35 -6.42
N VAL A 108 -18.62 11.32 -6.94
CA VAL A 108 -19.11 10.56 -8.11
C VAL A 108 -20.36 9.75 -7.76
N LEU A 109 -20.42 9.16 -6.58
CA LEU A 109 -21.55 8.31 -6.15
C LEU A 109 -22.79 9.12 -5.75
N PHE A 110 -22.60 10.24 -5.05
CA PHE A 110 -23.69 11.00 -4.43
C PHE A 110 -23.91 12.39 -5.05
N GLY A 111 -23.08 12.77 -6.01
CA GLY A 111 -23.05 14.13 -6.55
C GLY A 111 -22.42 15.14 -5.59
N GLY A 112 -22.35 16.39 -6.01
CA GLY A 112 -21.87 17.50 -5.18
C GLY A 112 -20.34 17.66 -5.18
N SER A 113 -19.84 18.46 -4.23
CA SER A 113 -18.43 18.86 -4.17
C SER A 113 -17.54 17.75 -3.58
N ALA A 114 -16.43 17.42 -4.27
CA ALA A 114 -15.42 16.48 -3.76
C ALA A 114 -14.80 16.98 -2.43
N VAL A 115 -14.65 18.30 -2.25
CA VAL A 115 -14.13 18.87 -1.00
C VAL A 115 -15.09 18.62 0.16
N MET A 116 -16.39 18.85 -0.04
CA MET A 116 -17.41 18.57 0.98
C MET A 116 -17.39 17.08 1.38
N TRP A 117 -17.37 16.20 0.41
CA TRP A 117 -17.32 14.76 0.67
C TRP A 117 -16.00 14.32 1.30
N GLY A 118 -14.88 14.98 0.98
CA GLY A 118 -13.60 14.76 1.65
C GLY A 118 -13.65 15.12 3.14
N LEU A 119 -14.33 16.22 3.50
CA LEU A 119 -14.56 16.61 4.90
C LEU A 119 -15.49 15.60 5.61
N VAL A 120 -16.56 15.15 4.98
CA VAL A 120 -17.44 14.10 5.53
C VAL A 120 -16.64 12.82 5.77
N PHE A 121 -15.83 12.39 4.78
CA PHE A 121 -14.96 11.24 4.91
C PHE A 121 -13.97 11.39 6.08
N PHE A 122 -13.35 12.56 6.22
CA PHE A 122 -12.45 12.86 7.34
C PHE A 122 -13.16 12.70 8.69
N VAL A 123 -14.34 13.29 8.85
CA VAL A 123 -15.12 13.19 10.10
C VAL A 123 -15.48 11.74 10.42
N VAL A 124 -16.01 11.01 9.43
CA VAL A 124 -16.38 9.60 9.62
C VAL A 124 -15.18 8.75 10.02
N MET A 125 -14.05 8.89 9.33
CA MET A 125 -12.83 8.14 9.65
C MET A 125 -12.26 8.53 11.02
N SER A 126 -12.33 9.81 11.39
CA SER A 126 -11.91 10.27 12.72
C SER A 126 -12.78 9.68 13.84
N LEU A 127 -14.09 9.54 13.62
CA LEU A 127 -14.97 8.88 14.58
C LEU A 127 -14.69 7.39 14.71
N ILE A 128 -14.34 6.71 13.60
CA ILE A 128 -13.96 5.30 13.60
C ILE A 128 -12.68 5.07 14.46
N LEU A 129 -11.74 6.02 14.48
CA LEU A 129 -10.52 5.93 15.29
C LEU A 129 -10.79 5.91 16.80
N TRP A 130 -11.98 6.29 17.27
CA TRP A 130 -12.36 6.21 18.69
C TRP A 130 -12.85 4.80 19.08
N LEU A 131 -12.98 3.90 18.12
CA LEU A 131 -13.33 2.51 18.41
C LEU A 131 -12.17 1.77 19.09
N PRO A 132 -12.46 0.78 19.98
CA PRO A 132 -11.43 -0.02 20.61
C PRO A 132 -10.54 -0.74 19.58
N PHE A 133 -9.23 -0.77 19.82
CA PHE A 133 -8.19 -1.32 18.93
C PHE A 133 -8.53 -2.74 18.41
N ARG A 134 -9.04 -3.63 19.28
CA ARG A 134 -9.46 -4.99 18.88
C ARG A 134 -10.54 -5.02 17.79
N ARG A 135 -11.41 -4.01 17.73
CA ARG A 135 -12.40 -3.89 16.65
C ARG A 135 -11.77 -3.41 15.36
N MET A 136 -10.75 -2.57 15.46
CA MET A 136 -10.03 -2.06 14.29
C MET A 136 -9.29 -3.17 13.55
N GLU A 137 -8.58 -4.07 14.24
CA GLU A 137 -7.91 -5.23 13.62
C GLU A 137 -8.89 -6.13 12.84
N SER A 138 -10.09 -6.34 13.41
CA SER A 138 -11.12 -7.13 12.72
C SER A 138 -11.66 -6.40 11.48
N LEU A 139 -11.85 -5.09 11.57
CA LEU A 139 -12.29 -4.26 10.44
C LEU A 139 -11.25 -4.22 9.31
N GLU A 140 -9.97 -4.10 9.63
CA GLU A 140 -8.88 -4.11 8.65
C GLU A 140 -8.93 -5.36 7.75
N GLY A 141 -9.09 -6.55 8.33
CA GLY A 141 -9.20 -7.78 7.57
C GLY A 141 -10.42 -7.80 6.62
N TRP A 142 -11.58 -7.30 7.07
CA TRP A 142 -12.79 -7.20 6.24
C TRP A 142 -12.62 -6.17 5.12
N PHE A 143 -12.07 -5.00 5.42
CA PHE A 143 -11.81 -3.98 4.41
C PHE A 143 -10.80 -4.44 3.37
N THR A 144 -9.77 -5.20 3.76
CA THR A 144 -8.80 -5.78 2.81
C THR A 144 -9.49 -6.73 1.83
N TRP A 145 -10.37 -7.60 2.30
CA TRP A 145 -11.15 -8.48 1.42
C TRP A 145 -12.08 -7.71 0.49
N LEU A 146 -12.77 -6.69 1.02
CA LEU A 146 -13.64 -5.82 0.22
C LEU A 146 -12.85 -5.10 -0.88
N LEU A 147 -11.67 -4.60 -0.55
CA LEU A 147 -10.79 -3.91 -1.50
C LEU A 147 -10.27 -4.84 -2.60
N ILE A 148 -9.86 -6.06 -2.25
CA ILE A 148 -9.46 -7.07 -3.23
C ILE A 148 -10.64 -7.44 -4.13
N ALA A 149 -11.81 -7.67 -3.56
CA ALA A 149 -13.03 -7.98 -4.33
C ALA A 149 -13.39 -6.83 -5.28
N ALA A 150 -13.35 -5.57 -4.81
CA ALA A 150 -13.60 -4.40 -5.64
C ALA A 150 -12.58 -4.28 -6.79
N ALA A 151 -11.29 -4.49 -6.53
CA ALA A 151 -10.26 -4.47 -7.57
C ALA A 151 -10.51 -5.56 -8.63
N ILE A 152 -10.86 -6.78 -8.21
CA ILE A 152 -11.20 -7.89 -9.13
C ILE A 152 -12.43 -7.56 -9.97
N ILE A 153 -13.48 -7.02 -9.35
CA ILE A 153 -14.72 -6.63 -10.07
C ILE A 153 -14.42 -5.58 -11.13
N VAL A 154 -13.68 -4.54 -10.79
CA VAL A 154 -13.31 -3.47 -11.73
C VAL A 154 -12.47 -4.04 -12.88
N VAL A 155 -11.46 -4.86 -12.58
CA VAL A 155 -10.65 -5.53 -13.60
C VAL A 155 -11.51 -6.39 -14.52
N ALA A 156 -12.44 -7.21 -13.97
CA ALA A 156 -13.32 -8.07 -14.77
C ALA A 156 -14.27 -7.27 -15.68
N GLN A 157 -14.75 -6.11 -15.22
CA GLN A 157 -15.63 -5.25 -16.01
C GLN A 157 -14.90 -4.53 -17.14
N VAL A 158 -13.65 -4.12 -16.92
CA VAL A 158 -12.86 -3.35 -17.90
C VAL A 158 -12.12 -4.26 -18.88
N ALA A 159 -11.73 -5.48 -18.46
CA ALA A 159 -10.96 -6.41 -19.27
C ALA A 159 -11.50 -6.64 -20.72
N PRO A 160 -12.82 -6.75 -20.97
CA PRO A 160 -13.35 -6.92 -22.33
C PRO A 160 -13.12 -5.73 -23.27
N TYR A 161 -12.80 -4.55 -22.71
CA TYR A 161 -12.64 -3.30 -23.47
C TYR A 161 -11.17 -2.95 -23.74
N ILE A 162 -10.22 -3.80 -23.32
CA ILE A 162 -8.79 -3.58 -23.49
C ILE A 162 -8.45 -3.49 -24.99
N GLN A 163 -7.71 -2.43 -25.35
CA GLN A 163 -7.15 -2.29 -26.69
C GLN A 163 -5.69 -2.77 -26.66
N ILE A 164 -5.40 -3.89 -27.30
CA ILE A 164 -4.06 -4.52 -27.30
C ILE A 164 -2.96 -3.53 -27.74
N LYS A 165 -3.26 -2.62 -28.66
CA LYS A 165 -2.32 -1.58 -29.10
C LYS A 165 -1.83 -0.68 -27.95
N ASN A 166 -2.69 -0.39 -26.96
CA ASN A 166 -2.34 0.45 -25.82
C ASN A 166 -1.39 -0.27 -24.88
N LEU A 167 -1.50 -1.61 -24.78
CA LEU A 167 -0.61 -2.43 -23.94
C LEU A 167 0.85 -2.44 -24.43
N ALA A 168 1.08 -2.21 -25.73
CA ALA A 168 2.42 -2.22 -26.33
C ALA A 168 3.04 -0.80 -26.44
N THR A 169 2.29 0.24 -26.11
CA THR A 169 2.74 1.62 -26.26
C THR A 169 3.80 1.96 -25.21
N VAL A 170 4.90 2.64 -25.61
CA VAL A 170 5.96 3.14 -24.74
C VAL A 170 6.20 4.61 -25.02
N ASN A 171 6.14 5.44 -23.99
CA ASN A 171 6.46 6.87 -24.08
C ASN A 171 7.73 7.18 -23.30
N THR A 172 8.84 7.27 -24.01
CA THR A 172 10.17 7.50 -23.41
C THR A 172 10.30 8.86 -22.74
N ALA A 173 9.55 9.88 -23.20
CA ALA A 173 9.55 11.21 -22.58
C ALA A 173 8.95 11.20 -21.16
N LYS A 174 8.10 10.22 -20.85
CA LYS A 174 7.46 10.06 -19.54
C LYS A 174 7.96 8.85 -18.76
N TRP A 175 9.13 8.32 -19.14
CA TRP A 175 9.72 7.13 -18.55
C TRP A 175 9.75 7.16 -17.02
N PHE A 176 10.10 8.28 -16.41
CA PHE A 176 10.28 8.40 -14.97
C PHE A 176 8.97 8.66 -14.19
N LEU A 177 7.86 8.92 -14.88
CA LEU A 177 6.58 9.24 -14.26
C LEU A 177 6.04 8.12 -13.33
N PRO A 178 6.14 6.81 -13.67
CA PRO A 178 5.64 5.74 -12.81
C PRO A 178 6.43 5.56 -11.51
N TYR A 179 7.70 5.99 -11.44
CA TYR A 179 8.57 5.75 -10.29
C TYR A 179 7.92 6.11 -8.95
N GLY A 180 7.48 7.36 -8.80
CA GLY A 180 6.95 7.84 -7.53
C GLY A 180 5.65 7.15 -7.12
N VAL A 181 4.74 6.94 -8.07
CA VAL A 181 3.45 6.30 -7.81
C VAL A 181 3.61 4.82 -7.47
N VAL A 182 4.43 4.09 -8.23
CA VAL A 182 4.71 2.67 -7.96
C VAL A 182 5.45 2.49 -6.64
N PHE A 183 6.45 3.35 -6.37
CA PHE A 183 7.19 3.32 -5.10
C PHE A 183 6.25 3.56 -3.89
N PHE A 184 5.37 4.56 -3.99
CA PHE A 184 4.37 4.85 -2.97
C PHE A 184 3.38 3.68 -2.80
N SER A 185 2.94 3.06 -3.92
CA SER A 185 1.97 1.96 -3.91
C SER A 185 2.48 0.69 -3.21
N PHE A 186 3.81 0.51 -3.12
CA PHE A 186 4.41 -0.68 -2.48
C PHE A 186 4.93 -0.42 -1.07
N GLY A 187 4.54 0.70 -0.46
CA GLY A 187 4.89 1.06 0.91
C GLY A 187 4.16 0.20 1.94
N GLY A 188 4.88 -0.72 2.59
CA GLY A 188 4.33 -1.63 3.62
C GLY A 188 5.14 -1.68 4.90
N LEU A 189 6.13 -0.79 5.07
CA LEU A 189 7.05 -0.83 6.22
C LEU A 189 6.36 -0.68 7.57
N SER A 190 5.27 0.08 7.63
CA SER A 190 4.60 0.42 8.89
C SER A 190 4.06 -0.80 9.64
N VAL A 191 3.62 -1.84 8.93
CA VAL A 191 3.03 -3.06 9.51
C VAL A 191 4.07 -4.14 9.84
N VAL A 192 5.28 -4.08 9.28
CA VAL A 192 6.31 -5.14 9.43
C VAL A 192 6.66 -5.44 10.89
N PRO A 193 6.89 -4.45 11.79
CA PRO A 193 7.16 -4.74 13.20
C PRO A 193 6.01 -5.48 13.91
N ASP A 194 4.75 -5.14 13.57
CA ASP A 194 3.57 -5.79 14.14
C ASP A 194 3.45 -7.24 13.67
N ILE A 195 3.79 -7.52 12.39
CA ILE A 195 3.86 -8.87 11.85
C ILE A 195 4.90 -9.71 12.60
N VAL A 196 6.11 -9.17 12.79
CA VAL A 196 7.18 -9.87 13.54
C VAL A 196 6.74 -10.19 14.97
N GLU A 197 6.07 -9.25 15.62
CA GLU A 197 5.57 -9.44 16.98
C GLU A 197 4.41 -10.45 17.04
N SER A 198 3.39 -10.29 16.19
CA SER A 198 2.19 -11.15 16.17
C SER A 198 2.52 -12.61 15.89
N LEU A 199 3.55 -12.86 15.10
CA LEU A 199 4.08 -14.19 14.78
C LEU A 199 5.17 -14.67 15.77
N LYS A 200 5.32 -13.98 16.91
CA LYS A 200 6.25 -14.34 18.00
C LYS A 200 7.68 -14.57 17.50
N LYS A 201 8.14 -13.75 16.54
CA LYS A 201 9.45 -13.83 15.91
C LYS A 201 9.73 -15.17 15.18
N ASN A 202 8.69 -15.90 14.79
CA ASN A 202 8.86 -17.07 13.90
C ASN A 202 9.23 -16.57 12.49
N MET A 203 10.52 -16.41 12.23
CA MET A 203 11.01 -15.78 10.99
C MET A 203 10.67 -16.54 9.72
N LYS A 204 10.40 -17.85 9.78
CA LYS A 204 9.89 -18.61 8.62
C LYS A 204 8.47 -18.15 8.27
N ALA A 205 7.61 -17.99 9.27
CA ALA A 205 6.25 -17.46 9.06
C ALA A 205 6.27 -15.99 8.64
N VAL A 206 7.13 -15.17 9.24
CA VAL A 206 7.33 -13.75 8.86
C VAL A 206 7.79 -13.63 7.41
N ALA A 207 8.78 -14.42 6.97
CA ALA A 207 9.23 -14.43 5.58
C ALA A 207 8.10 -14.79 4.61
N LEU A 208 7.32 -15.83 4.93
CA LEU A 208 6.17 -16.24 4.12
C LEU A 208 5.16 -15.09 3.98
N VAL A 209 4.80 -14.43 5.09
CA VAL A 209 3.85 -13.30 5.10
C VAL A 209 4.37 -12.15 4.25
N ILE A 210 5.63 -11.77 4.41
CA ILE A 210 6.24 -10.66 3.65
C ILE A 210 6.27 -10.97 2.16
N ILE A 211 6.77 -12.16 1.80
CA ILE A 211 6.91 -12.54 0.38
C ILE A 211 5.51 -12.65 -0.26
N VAL A 212 4.62 -13.44 0.33
CA VAL A 212 3.27 -13.66 -0.22
C VAL A 212 2.47 -12.36 -0.24
N GLY A 213 2.47 -11.61 0.87
CA GLY A 213 1.72 -10.36 0.96
C GLY A 213 2.21 -9.30 -0.03
N THR A 214 3.54 -9.11 -0.13
CA THR A 214 4.10 -8.11 -1.05
C THR A 214 3.95 -8.54 -2.51
N VAL A 215 4.31 -9.78 -2.86
CA VAL A 215 4.19 -10.27 -4.25
C VAL A 215 2.75 -10.25 -4.73
N PHE A 216 1.81 -10.71 -3.90
CA PHE A 216 0.38 -10.66 -4.24
C PHE A 216 -0.10 -9.22 -4.50
N SER A 217 0.30 -8.27 -3.65
CA SER A 217 -0.03 -6.85 -3.82
C SER A 217 0.57 -6.27 -5.11
N VAL A 218 1.83 -6.61 -5.42
CA VAL A 218 2.50 -6.20 -6.68
C VAL A 218 1.75 -6.74 -7.90
N VAL A 219 1.37 -8.03 -7.87
CA VAL A 219 0.65 -8.66 -8.99
C VAL A 219 -0.72 -8.02 -9.19
N ILE A 220 -1.50 -7.84 -8.12
CA ILE A 220 -2.81 -7.17 -8.23
C ILE A 220 -2.65 -5.75 -8.76
N SER A 221 -1.69 -4.99 -8.25
CA SER A 221 -1.42 -3.62 -8.69
C SER A 221 -0.99 -3.54 -10.16
N ALA A 222 -0.13 -4.46 -10.60
CA ALA A 222 0.30 -4.56 -11.98
C ALA A 222 -0.86 -4.89 -12.94
N VAL A 223 -1.69 -5.88 -12.57
CA VAL A 223 -2.89 -6.26 -13.33
C VAL A 223 -3.89 -5.09 -13.37
N PHE A 224 -4.20 -4.49 -12.24
CA PHE A 224 -5.13 -3.35 -12.15
C PHE A 224 -4.67 -2.17 -13.00
N GLY A 225 -3.40 -1.78 -12.86
CA GLY A 225 -2.80 -0.70 -13.64
C GLY A 225 -2.83 -0.98 -15.14
N SER A 226 -2.48 -2.21 -15.54
CA SER A 226 -2.42 -2.60 -16.96
C SER A 226 -3.80 -2.70 -17.62
N VAL A 227 -4.78 -3.30 -16.93
CA VAL A 227 -6.14 -3.50 -17.47
C VAL A 227 -6.87 -2.18 -17.65
N ILE A 228 -6.73 -1.26 -16.71
CA ILE A 228 -7.43 0.03 -16.79
C ILE A 228 -6.72 1.01 -17.74
N ALA A 229 -5.39 0.87 -17.91
CA ALA A 229 -4.64 1.69 -18.86
C ALA A 229 -4.75 1.20 -20.31
N GLY A 230 -5.07 -0.09 -20.52
CA GLY A 230 -5.24 -0.73 -21.84
C GLY A 230 -6.58 -0.47 -22.46
#